data_9235c97590cedff440a19eb24745b1b6
#
_entry.id   9235c97590cedff440a19eb24745b1b6
#
_cell.length_a   1.000
_cell.length_b   1.000
_cell.length_c   1.000
_cell.angle_alpha   90.00
_cell.angle_beta   90.00
_cell.angle_gamma   90.00
#
_symmetry.space_group_name_H-M   'P 1'
#
loop_
_entity.id
_entity.type
_entity.pdbx_description
1 polymer ?
#
loop_
_entity_poly.entity_id
_entity_poly.type
_entity_poly.pdbx_seq_one_letter_code
_entity_poly.pdbx_strand_id
1 'polypeptide(L)'
;FLIVMSFCEIENAYVSFSTADQAEKYYGIEKNKIDEIYGEDSIEVLYLEDRQMNSKIIYKEEGGWKCTSHSEIKCLYNRADFKKDNTIVVRECTITGELYISVICGKKDNKDFQISDTQNTIFTKKEFVNKNGEQISCNGYLGKEKPKNYVIYLDGEEISIDWNESDIMIV
;
A
#
# COMPACT_ATOMS: atom_id res chain seq x y z
N PHE A 1 -12.92 5.16 -24.40
CA PHE A 1 -12.49 5.14 -22.98
C PHE A 1 -12.77 3.80 -22.31
N LEU A 2 -13.99 3.27 -22.41
CA LEU A 2 -14.39 1.96 -21.86
C LEU A 2 -13.61 0.78 -22.46
N ILE A 3 -13.29 0.84 -23.75
CA ILE A 3 -12.55 -0.24 -24.45
C ILE A 3 -11.09 -0.32 -23.97
N VAL A 4 -10.46 0.81 -23.68
CA VAL A 4 -9.05 0.84 -23.21
C VAL A 4 -8.93 0.26 -21.79
N MET A 5 -9.88 0.52 -20.91
CA MET A 5 -9.90 -0.05 -19.55
C MET A 5 -10.10 -1.57 -19.58
N SER A 6 -10.97 -2.09 -20.48
CA SER A 6 -11.14 -3.53 -20.66
C SER A 6 -9.89 -4.25 -21.17
N PHE A 7 -9.07 -3.58 -22.00
CA PHE A 7 -7.81 -4.17 -22.48
C PHE A 7 -6.77 -4.32 -21.37
N CYS A 8 -6.64 -3.34 -20.48
CA CYS A 8 -5.70 -3.43 -19.35
C CYS A 8 -6.10 -4.54 -18.35
N GLU A 9 -7.39 -4.74 -18.09
CA GLU A 9 -7.84 -5.84 -17.20
C GLU A 9 -7.65 -7.23 -17.86
N ILE A 10 -7.89 -7.35 -19.14
CA ILE A 10 -7.64 -8.59 -19.90
C ILE A 10 -6.14 -8.88 -19.96
N GLU A 11 -5.30 -7.88 -20.17
CA GLU A 11 -3.85 -8.03 -20.21
C GLU A 11 -3.31 -8.56 -18.88
N ASN A 12 -3.72 -7.99 -17.76
CA ASN A 12 -3.30 -8.45 -16.42
C ASN A 12 -3.69 -9.91 -16.14
N ALA A 13 -4.80 -10.40 -16.70
CA ALA A 13 -5.22 -11.79 -16.51
C ALA A 13 -4.34 -12.82 -17.24
N TYR A 14 -3.69 -12.41 -18.35
CA TYR A 14 -2.95 -13.33 -19.22
C TYR A 14 -1.43 -13.16 -19.20
N VAL A 15 -0.93 -12.03 -18.71
CA VAL A 15 0.52 -11.77 -18.68
C VAL A 15 1.09 -12.22 -17.34
N SER A 16 2.04 -13.15 -17.38
CA SER A 16 2.82 -13.58 -16.22
C SER A 16 4.32 -13.41 -16.48
N PHE A 17 5.07 -13.20 -15.41
CA PHE A 17 6.50 -12.92 -15.46
C PHE A 17 7.27 -13.94 -14.62
N SER A 18 8.51 -14.24 -15.00
CA SER A 18 9.35 -15.17 -14.25
C SER A 18 9.76 -14.62 -12.87
N THR A 19 9.83 -13.28 -12.73
CA THR A 19 10.19 -12.61 -11.47
C THR A 19 9.29 -11.39 -11.24
N ALA A 20 9.19 -10.96 -9.98
CA ALA A 20 8.48 -9.74 -9.60
C ALA A 20 9.10 -8.50 -10.27
N ASP A 21 10.44 -8.42 -10.33
CA ASP A 21 11.15 -7.31 -10.98
C ASP A 21 10.78 -7.14 -12.47
N GLN A 22 10.54 -8.26 -13.18
CA GLN A 22 10.08 -8.19 -14.57
C GLN A 22 8.66 -7.62 -14.67
N ALA A 23 7.78 -7.96 -13.72
CA ALA A 23 6.45 -7.37 -13.63
C ALA A 23 6.53 -5.86 -13.37
N GLU A 24 7.31 -5.44 -12.38
CA GLU A 24 7.54 -4.02 -12.07
C GLU A 24 8.02 -3.23 -13.27
N LYS A 25 9.02 -3.78 -13.96
CA LYS A 25 9.61 -3.16 -15.15
C LYS A 25 8.59 -3.02 -16.28
N TYR A 26 7.80 -4.06 -16.51
CA TYR A 26 6.76 -4.04 -17.56
C TYR A 26 5.71 -2.97 -17.30
N TYR A 27 5.28 -2.83 -16.04
CA TYR A 27 4.31 -1.81 -15.63
C TYR A 27 4.92 -0.43 -15.38
N GLY A 28 6.25 -0.29 -15.51
CA GLY A 28 6.96 0.99 -15.40
C GLY A 28 7.03 1.58 -14.00
N ILE A 29 6.70 0.79 -12.95
CA ILE A 29 6.68 1.24 -11.55
C ILE A 29 8.07 1.32 -10.92
N GLU A 30 9.06 0.62 -11.48
CA GLU A 30 10.45 0.60 -10.98
C GLU A 30 11.09 2.00 -10.87
N LYS A 31 10.74 2.91 -11.82
CA LYS A 31 11.42 4.21 -11.95
C LYS A 31 11.11 5.19 -10.83
N ASN A 32 9.93 5.08 -10.25
CA ASN A 32 9.43 6.01 -9.24
C ASN A 32 9.11 5.28 -7.93
N LYS A 33 9.69 4.10 -7.73
CA LYS A 33 9.48 3.27 -6.57
C LYS A 33 9.92 3.96 -5.28
N ILE A 34 9.05 3.97 -4.28
CA ILE A 34 9.32 4.46 -2.93
C ILE A 34 9.75 3.29 -2.04
N ASP A 35 8.96 2.20 -2.04
CA ASP A 35 9.16 1.07 -1.14
C ASP A 35 8.59 -0.22 -1.71
N GLU A 36 9.03 -1.36 -1.17
CA GLU A 36 8.49 -2.70 -1.39
C GLU A 36 8.23 -3.37 -0.06
N ILE A 37 7.02 -3.88 0.11
CA ILE A 37 6.61 -4.59 1.31
C ILE A 37 6.34 -6.05 0.93
N TYR A 38 7.18 -6.94 1.42
CA TYR A 38 7.12 -8.36 1.11
C TYR A 38 6.12 -9.07 2.03
N GLY A 39 5.09 -9.67 1.43
CA GLY A 39 4.22 -10.66 2.06
C GLY A 39 4.74 -12.07 1.85
N GLU A 40 3.89 -13.07 2.04
CA GLU A 40 4.22 -14.49 1.80
C GLU A 40 4.12 -14.85 0.31
N ASP A 41 3.02 -14.42 -0.35
CA ASP A 41 2.68 -14.74 -1.72
C ASP A 41 2.54 -13.51 -2.62
N SER A 42 2.70 -12.31 -2.06
CA SER A 42 2.65 -11.06 -2.83
C SER A 42 3.61 -9.99 -2.29
N ILE A 43 3.80 -8.96 -3.08
CA ILE A 43 4.63 -7.81 -2.76
C ILE A 43 3.81 -6.56 -3.06
N GLU A 44 3.62 -5.69 -2.07
CA GLU A 44 3.08 -4.36 -2.32
C GLU A 44 4.22 -3.43 -2.73
N VAL A 45 4.09 -2.79 -3.89
CA VAL A 45 5.03 -1.81 -4.41
C VAL A 45 4.39 -0.43 -4.32
N LEU A 46 5.02 0.45 -3.56
CA LEU A 46 4.64 1.86 -3.43
C LEU A 46 5.48 2.71 -4.38
N TYR A 47 4.85 3.56 -5.17
CA TYR A 47 5.51 4.38 -6.17
C TYR A 47 4.85 5.76 -6.33
N LEU A 48 5.57 6.70 -6.95
CA LEU A 48 5.05 8.00 -7.30
C LEU A 48 4.58 8.05 -8.75
N GLU A 49 3.34 8.46 -8.96
CA GLU A 49 2.79 8.81 -10.26
C GLU A 49 2.16 10.19 -10.15
N ASP A 50 2.57 11.11 -11.01
CA ASP A 50 2.16 12.52 -10.97
C ASP A 50 2.31 13.18 -9.59
N ARG A 51 3.39 12.84 -8.88
CA ARG A 51 3.67 13.25 -7.51
C ARG A 51 2.60 12.82 -6.48
N GLN A 52 1.84 11.79 -6.79
CA GLN A 52 0.95 11.13 -5.83
C GLN A 52 1.51 9.75 -5.51
N MET A 53 1.39 9.35 -4.25
CA MET A 53 1.75 8.00 -3.87
C MET A 53 0.64 7.05 -4.30
N ASN A 54 1.03 6.05 -5.06
CA ASN A 54 0.17 4.96 -5.52
C ASN A 54 0.72 3.64 -5.00
N SER A 55 -0.09 2.60 -5.07
CA SER A 55 0.34 1.24 -4.80
C SER A 55 -0.11 0.27 -5.88
N LYS A 56 0.71 -0.74 -6.09
CA LYS A 56 0.39 -1.93 -6.86
C LYS A 56 0.80 -3.16 -6.08
N ILE A 57 0.04 -4.24 -6.20
CA ILE A 57 0.41 -5.51 -5.59
C ILE A 57 0.76 -6.48 -6.71
N ILE A 58 1.92 -7.13 -6.57
CA ILE A 58 2.41 -8.16 -7.45
C ILE A 58 2.33 -9.47 -6.69
N TYR A 59 1.65 -10.46 -7.23
CA TYR A 59 1.41 -11.73 -6.55
C TYR A 59 1.93 -12.91 -7.37
N LYS A 60 2.21 -14.01 -6.66
CA LYS A 60 2.72 -15.24 -7.24
C LYS A 60 1.61 -16.24 -7.48
N GLU A 61 1.57 -16.81 -8.68
CA GLU A 61 0.66 -17.87 -9.09
C GLU A 61 1.44 -19.01 -9.78
N GLU A 62 0.79 -20.16 -10.10
CA GLU A 62 1.46 -21.29 -10.75
C GLU A 62 2.21 -20.93 -12.06
N GLY A 63 1.82 -19.91 -12.76
CA GLY A 63 2.46 -19.46 -14.01
C GLY A 63 3.56 -18.43 -13.84
N GLY A 64 3.85 -17.96 -12.62
CA GLY A 64 4.82 -16.90 -12.34
C GLY A 64 4.21 -15.72 -11.58
N TRP A 65 4.80 -14.55 -11.75
CA TRP A 65 4.36 -13.32 -11.09
C TRP A 65 3.39 -12.53 -11.96
N LYS A 66 2.35 -12.01 -11.33
CA LYS A 66 1.31 -11.18 -11.97
C LYS A 66 1.11 -9.90 -11.20
N CYS A 67 0.62 -8.88 -11.88
CA CYS A 67 0.24 -7.62 -11.26
C CYS A 67 -1.28 -7.56 -11.04
N THR A 68 -1.72 -7.09 -9.90
CA THR A 68 -3.14 -6.90 -9.61
C THR A 68 -3.76 -5.83 -10.52
N SER A 69 -5.02 -6.05 -10.89
CA SER A 69 -5.92 -5.02 -11.39
C SER A 69 -6.45 -4.16 -10.24
N HIS A 70 -7.10 -3.05 -10.54
CA HIS A 70 -7.71 -2.20 -9.51
C HIS A 70 -8.80 -2.92 -8.67
N SER A 71 -9.52 -3.85 -9.28
CA SER A 71 -10.57 -4.63 -8.59
C SER A 71 -10.02 -5.68 -7.62
N GLU A 72 -8.75 -6.03 -7.76
CA GLU A 72 -8.06 -7.03 -6.94
C GLU A 72 -7.34 -6.43 -5.73
N ILE A 73 -7.36 -5.10 -5.59
CA ILE A 73 -6.89 -4.38 -4.40
C ILE A 73 -8.10 -3.77 -3.71
N LYS A 74 -8.35 -4.19 -2.48
CA LYS A 74 -9.43 -3.64 -1.66
C LYS A 74 -8.86 -2.72 -0.58
N CYS A 75 -9.31 -1.48 -0.55
CA CYS A 75 -9.04 -0.59 0.58
C CYS A 75 -9.96 -1.00 1.75
N LEU A 76 -9.37 -1.47 2.84
CA LEU A 76 -10.11 -1.89 4.04
C LEU A 76 -10.26 -0.76 5.05
N TYR A 77 -9.31 0.17 5.08
CA TYR A 77 -9.28 1.30 5.97
C TYR A 77 -8.55 2.46 5.31
N ASN A 78 -9.13 3.63 5.38
CA ASN A 78 -8.50 4.87 4.91
C ASN A 78 -8.95 6.01 5.83
N ARG A 79 -8.02 6.57 6.59
CA ARG A 79 -8.26 7.72 7.45
C ARG A 79 -7.20 8.77 7.20
N ALA A 80 -7.64 9.97 6.88
CA ALA A 80 -6.78 11.15 6.77
C ALA A 80 -7.10 12.13 7.89
N ASP A 81 -6.10 12.52 8.67
CA ASP A 81 -6.18 13.63 9.62
C ASP A 81 -5.42 14.83 9.06
N PHE A 82 -6.15 15.71 8.38
CA PHE A 82 -5.57 16.90 7.74
C PHE A 82 -4.98 17.90 8.75
N LYS A 83 -5.38 17.86 10.03
CA LYS A 83 -4.80 18.73 11.07
C LYS A 83 -3.42 18.26 11.48
N LYS A 84 -3.21 16.94 11.48
CA LYS A 84 -1.95 16.30 11.84
C LYS A 84 -1.10 15.93 10.63
N ASP A 85 -1.63 16.18 9.42
CA ASP A 85 -0.98 15.82 8.15
C ASP A 85 -0.54 14.35 8.12
N ASN A 86 -1.44 13.46 8.57
CA ASN A 86 -1.23 12.02 8.52
C ASN A 86 -2.36 11.30 7.81
N THR A 87 -2.02 10.20 7.17
CA THR A 87 -2.96 9.31 6.48
C THR A 87 -2.59 7.86 6.79
N ILE A 88 -3.57 7.06 7.17
CA ILE A 88 -3.43 5.63 7.40
C ILE A 88 -4.26 4.90 6.37
N VAL A 89 -3.64 3.99 5.64
CA VAL A 89 -4.31 3.18 4.61
C VAL A 89 -3.99 1.72 4.85
N VAL A 90 -5.03 0.86 4.88
CA VAL A 90 -4.86 -0.60 4.87
C VAL A 90 -5.47 -1.16 3.61
N ARG A 91 -4.70 -1.95 2.89
CA ARG A 91 -5.06 -2.58 1.62
C ARG A 91 -5.00 -4.09 1.71
N GLU A 92 -5.89 -4.76 1.01
CA GLU A 92 -5.95 -6.20 0.87
C GLU A 92 -5.71 -6.57 -0.59
N CYS A 93 -4.80 -7.50 -0.84
CA CYS A 93 -4.76 -8.24 -2.09
C CYS A 93 -5.87 -9.31 -2.05
N THR A 94 -6.93 -9.15 -2.83
CA THR A 94 -8.07 -10.07 -2.76
C THR A 94 -7.74 -11.48 -3.30
N ILE A 95 -6.66 -11.61 -4.05
CA ILE A 95 -6.19 -12.89 -4.60
C ILE A 95 -5.48 -13.73 -3.52
N THR A 96 -4.56 -13.12 -2.76
CA THR A 96 -3.76 -13.82 -1.75
C THR A 96 -4.33 -13.70 -0.33
N GLY A 97 -5.25 -12.74 -0.11
CA GLY A 97 -5.79 -12.38 1.19
C GLY A 97 -4.80 -11.58 2.05
N GLU A 98 -3.67 -11.17 1.51
CA GLU A 98 -2.61 -10.48 2.25
C GLU A 98 -2.94 -9.00 2.48
N LEU A 99 -2.61 -8.55 3.69
CA LEU A 99 -2.92 -7.21 4.17
C LEU A 99 -1.65 -6.38 4.31
N TYR A 100 -1.71 -5.16 3.78
CA TYR A 100 -0.63 -4.18 3.81
C TYR A 100 -1.10 -2.88 4.43
N ILE A 101 -0.24 -2.26 5.24
CA ILE A 101 -0.51 -0.98 5.88
C ILE A 101 0.51 0.06 5.48
N SER A 102 0.04 1.27 5.24
CA SER A 102 0.88 2.45 5.06
C SER A 102 0.40 3.58 5.97
N VAL A 103 1.32 4.14 6.73
CA VAL A 103 1.11 5.35 7.52
C VAL A 103 1.98 6.44 6.92
N ILE A 104 1.35 7.51 6.42
CA ILE A 104 2.01 8.60 5.70
C ILE A 104 1.88 9.85 6.55
N CYS A 105 2.98 10.52 6.82
CA CYS A 105 3.02 11.76 7.59
C CYS A 105 3.81 12.83 6.86
N GLY A 106 3.36 14.09 6.97
CA GLY A 106 4.16 15.24 6.55
C GLY A 106 5.43 15.35 7.38
N LYS A 107 6.56 15.59 6.72
CA LYS A 107 7.83 15.80 7.42
C LYS A 107 7.85 17.20 8.02
N LYS A 108 7.51 17.31 9.30
CA LYS A 108 7.58 18.55 10.09
C LYS A 108 8.83 18.52 10.94
N ASP A 109 9.66 19.57 10.83
CA ASP A 109 10.75 19.91 11.75
C ASP A 109 11.79 18.82 12.02
N ASN A 110 12.13 17.98 11.04
CA ASN A 110 13.14 16.89 11.19
C ASN A 110 12.89 15.94 12.37
N LYS A 111 11.66 15.88 12.88
CA LYS A 111 11.32 14.93 13.93
C LYS A 111 11.08 13.55 13.35
N ASP A 112 11.85 12.59 13.81
CA ASP A 112 11.55 11.19 13.62
C ASP A 112 10.27 10.85 14.39
N PHE A 113 9.20 10.48 13.68
CA PHE A 113 8.04 9.94 14.35
C PHE A 113 8.24 8.44 14.67
N GLN A 114 7.65 8.04 15.80
CA GLN A 114 7.69 6.64 16.24
C GLN A 114 6.38 5.97 15.87
N ILE A 115 6.49 4.79 15.29
CA ILE A 115 5.34 3.94 14.97
C ILE A 115 5.54 2.54 15.56
N SER A 116 4.47 2.01 16.13
CA SER A 116 4.33 0.61 16.51
C SER A 116 2.86 0.22 16.47
N ASP A 117 2.57 -1.06 16.61
CA ASP A 117 1.21 -1.56 16.65
C ASP A 117 1.05 -2.75 17.60
N THR A 118 -0.18 -3.23 17.75
CA THR A 118 -0.51 -4.39 18.61
C THR A 118 -0.07 -5.72 18.03
N GLN A 119 0.39 -5.77 16.76
CA GLN A 119 0.86 -6.98 16.09
C GLN A 119 2.37 -7.09 16.05
N ASN A 120 3.10 -6.08 16.54
CA ASN A 120 4.55 -5.95 16.40
C ASN A 120 5.00 -5.99 14.93
N THR A 121 4.23 -5.33 14.07
CA THR A 121 4.55 -5.21 12.64
C THR A 121 5.92 -4.56 12.45
N ILE A 122 6.72 -5.12 11.57
CA ILE A 122 7.98 -4.52 11.17
C ILE A 122 7.68 -3.47 10.11
N PHE A 123 7.81 -2.20 10.49
CA PHE A 123 7.60 -1.08 9.58
C PHE A 123 8.91 -0.70 8.89
N THR A 124 8.87 -0.62 7.56
CA THR A 124 9.91 0.06 6.77
C THR A 124 9.58 1.56 6.73
N LYS A 125 10.61 2.41 6.82
CA LYS A 125 10.45 3.87 6.79
C LYS A 125 11.11 4.43 5.54
N LYS A 126 10.38 5.22 4.77
CA LYS A 126 10.86 5.87 3.54
C LYS A 126 10.48 7.34 3.50
N GLU A 127 11.42 8.16 3.08
CA GLU A 127 11.21 9.58 2.80
C GLU A 127 10.98 9.79 1.31
N PHE A 128 10.05 10.64 0.95
CA PHE A 128 9.75 11.00 -0.44
C PHE A 128 9.17 12.40 -0.53
N VAL A 129 9.12 12.96 -1.74
CA VAL A 129 8.53 14.27 -1.99
C VAL A 129 7.34 14.10 -2.91
N ASN A 130 6.16 14.50 -2.45
CA ASN A 130 4.93 14.50 -3.23
C ASN A 130 4.45 15.94 -3.53
N LYS A 131 3.21 16.08 -4.01
CA LYS A 131 2.59 17.41 -4.27
C LYS A 131 2.41 18.27 -3.01
N ASN A 132 2.35 17.65 -1.84
CA ASN A 132 2.16 18.33 -0.55
C ASN A 132 3.50 18.65 0.15
N GLY A 133 4.64 18.29 -0.47
CA GLY A 133 5.98 18.52 0.07
C GLY A 133 6.67 17.23 0.53
N GLU A 134 7.60 17.38 1.47
CA GLU A 134 8.34 16.23 2.04
C GLU A 134 7.42 15.40 2.93
N GLN A 135 7.42 14.10 2.69
CA GLN A 135 6.60 13.11 3.41
C GLN A 135 7.47 11.96 3.90
N ILE A 136 6.98 11.29 4.92
CA ILE A 136 7.53 10.03 5.41
C ILE A 136 6.42 8.99 5.35
N SER A 137 6.69 7.82 4.77
CA SER A 137 5.82 6.65 4.89
C SER A 137 6.44 5.59 5.77
N CYS A 138 5.61 4.97 6.60
CA CYS A 138 5.94 3.75 7.32
C CYS A 138 5.01 2.65 6.83
N ASN A 139 5.59 1.61 6.26
CA ASN A 139 4.87 0.58 5.54
C ASN A 139 5.15 -0.79 6.15
N GLY A 140 4.12 -1.64 6.23
CA GLY A 140 4.25 -2.95 6.84
C GLY A 140 3.29 -3.99 6.29
N TYR A 141 3.63 -5.25 6.50
CA TYR A 141 2.81 -6.42 6.19
C TYR A 141 2.11 -6.91 7.46
N LEU A 142 0.78 -7.06 7.42
CA LEU A 142 -0.04 -7.43 8.57
C LEU A 142 -0.41 -8.93 8.63
N GLY A 143 -0.11 -9.70 7.56
CA GLY A 143 -0.54 -11.09 7.43
C GLY A 143 -1.76 -11.26 6.55
N LYS A 144 -2.44 -12.40 6.67
CA LYS A 144 -3.63 -12.77 5.86
C LYS A 144 -4.95 -12.61 6.61
N GLU A 145 -4.90 -12.40 7.91
CA GLU A 145 -6.10 -12.23 8.73
C GLU A 145 -6.16 -10.83 9.31
N LYS A 146 -7.35 -10.24 9.34
CA LYS A 146 -7.59 -8.96 9.99
C LYS A 146 -7.35 -9.09 11.49
N PRO A 147 -6.35 -8.39 12.06
CA PRO A 147 -6.08 -8.46 13.49
C PRO A 147 -7.29 -7.97 14.29
N LYS A 148 -7.68 -8.73 15.31
CA LYS A 148 -8.74 -8.30 16.24
C LYS A 148 -8.21 -7.17 17.13
N ASN A 149 -9.04 -6.14 17.34
CA ASN A 149 -8.68 -4.99 18.19
C ASN A 149 -7.34 -4.35 17.76
N TYR A 150 -7.16 -4.16 16.47
CA TYR A 150 -5.92 -3.64 15.92
C TYR A 150 -5.75 -2.16 16.26
N VAL A 151 -4.61 -1.83 16.86
CA VAL A 151 -4.28 -0.48 17.29
C VAL A 151 -2.89 -0.11 16.78
N ILE A 152 -2.78 1.09 16.24
CA ILE A 152 -1.53 1.73 15.85
C ILE A 152 -1.20 2.79 16.90
N TYR A 153 0.05 2.84 17.32
CA TYR A 153 0.62 3.90 18.16
C TYR A 153 1.51 4.79 17.29
N LEU A 154 1.11 6.04 17.12
CA LEU A 154 1.82 7.05 16.33
C LEU A 154 2.20 8.21 17.25
N ASP A 155 3.52 8.39 17.52
CA ASP A 155 4.04 9.39 18.47
C ASP A 155 3.36 9.33 19.86
N GLY A 156 3.01 8.12 20.32
CA GLY A 156 2.31 7.89 21.57
C GLY A 156 0.79 8.09 21.50
N GLU A 157 0.25 8.49 20.36
CA GLU A 157 -1.20 8.51 20.14
C GLU A 157 -1.71 7.13 19.73
N GLU A 158 -2.80 6.71 20.37
CA GLU A 158 -3.48 5.45 20.09
C GLU A 158 -4.55 5.63 19.02
N ILE A 159 -4.46 4.87 17.94
CA ILE A 159 -5.39 4.89 16.82
C ILE A 159 -5.95 3.47 16.63
N SER A 160 -7.19 3.27 17.03
CA SER A 160 -7.90 2.01 16.82
C SER A 160 -8.40 1.91 15.38
N ILE A 161 -8.21 0.76 14.75
CA ILE A 161 -8.71 0.47 13.41
C ILE A 161 -10.02 -0.31 13.53
N ASP A 162 -11.13 0.29 13.12
CA ASP A 162 -12.40 -0.42 12.97
C ASP A 162 -12.53 -0.95 11.54
N TRP A 163 -12.49 -2.25 11.39
CA TRP A 163 -12.60 -2.92 10.08
C TRP A 163 -14.01 -2.83 9.46
N ASN A 164 -15.00 -2.36 10.22
CA ASN A 164 -16.38 -2.17 9.74
C ASN A 164 -16.64 -0.74 9.28
N GLU A 165 -15.83 0.21 9.69
CA GLU A 165 -15.87 1.59 9.20
C GLU A 165 -15.09 1.69 7.88
N SER A 166 -15.71 1.30 6.80
CA SER A 166 -15.25 1.69 5.47
C SER A 166 -15.75 3.11 5.18
N ASP A 167 -15.11 4.12 5.73
CA ASP A 167 -15.20 5.48 5.18
C ASP A 167 -14.48 5.48 3.83
N ILE A 168 -15.18 4.95 2.83
CA ILE A 168 -14.79 5.09 1.43
C ILE A 168 -15.03 6.55 1.06
N MET A 169 -14.10 7.43 1.39
CA MET A 169 -13.96 8.65 0.63
C MET A 169 -13.28 8.29 -0.69
N ILE A 170 -14.10 8.03 -1.70
CA ILE A 170 -13.66 8.00 -3.10
C ILE A 170 -13.23 9.45 -3.41
N VAL A 171 -11.94 9.66 -3.58
CA VAL A 171 -11.38 10.89 -4.15
C VAL A 171 -11.15 10.67 -5.64
#